data_9dff6ff5b0f971eef567e7dd6a03abef
#
_entry.id   9dff6ff5b0f971eef567e7dd6a03abef
#
_cell.length_a   1.000
_cell.length_b   1.000
_cell.length_c   1.000
_cell.angle_alpha   90.00
_cell.angle_beta   90.00
_cell.angle_gamma   90.00
#
_symmetry.space_group_name_H-M   'P 1'
#
loop_
_entity.id
_entity.type
_entity.pdbx_description
1 polymer ?
#
loop_
_entity_poly.entity_id
_entity_poly.type
_entity_poly.pdbx_seq_one_letter_code
_entity_poly.pdbx_strand_id
1 'polypeptide(L)'
;MLLAHGHGGITSAPQGSAQGMTRAEQVEILGAGVAGRAHRRAGRGSQDAWASVCCGDVVAAAVADGCSAGAHSAVGAGVGARVAAATAARRAAAGADFDTLPAQVLAELIAALTQLARAACVDDEDAATFVAEGLLATVQVAVLRGDEACVFGVGDGVVLVDERLVVIDQGDAPDYPAYALFPSMAAPRLVVHHVGSLRAGVVLGSDGCRELLARADELLADGRPVGDLAAHLADPRTRTNPSLLHKRLFAWAEQRGAPSDDCTLVVLRRTP
;
A
#
# COMPACT_ATOMS: atom_id res chain seq x y z
N MET A 1 -16.43 -20.60 -21.47
CA MET A 1 -15.79 -21.39 -20.41
C MET A 1 -14.92 -20.43 -19.66
N LEU A 2 -15.52 -19.77 -18.65
CA LEU A 2 -14.87 -18.71 -17.86
C LEU A 2 -14.04 -19.35 -16.74
N LEU A 3 -12.73 -19.04 -16.72
CA LEU A 3 -11.87 -19.35 -15.60
C LEU A 3 -11.91 -18.16 -14.62
N ALA A 4 -12.58 -18.37 -13.50
CA ALA A 4 -12.54 -17.46 -12.37
C ALA A 4 -11.17 -17.60 -11.66
N HIS A 5 -10.36 -16.55 -11.64
CA HIS A 5 -9.14 -16.51 -10.86
C HIS A 5 -9.49 -16.06 -9.43
N GLY A 6 -9.64 -17.06 -8.55
CA GLY A 6 -9.71 -16.84 -7.12
C GLY A 6 -8.32 -16.56 -6.56
N HIS A 7 -8.10 -15.41 -5.97
CA HIS A 7 -6.91 -15.13 -5.15
C HIS A 7 -7.14 -15.75 -3.76
N GLY A 8 -6.77 -17.03 -3.64
CA GLY A 8 -6.72 -17.75 -2.38
C GLY A 8 -5.29 -17.84 -1.88
N GLY A 9 -4.89 -16.97 -0.98
CA GLY A 9 -3.71 -17.18 -0.16
C GLY A 9 -4.00 -18.26 0.87
N ILE A 10 -3.60 -19.49 0.62
CA ILE A 10 -3.66 -20.57 1.60
C ILE A 10 -2.34 -20.58 2.34
N THR A 11 -2.30 -20.05 3.56
CA THR A 11 -1.28 -20.40 4.54
C THR A 11 -1.86 -21.41 5.50
N SER A 12 -1.51 -22.69 5.31
CA SER A 12 -1.70 -23.74 6.28
C SER A 12 -0.82 -23.48 7.49
N ALA A 13 -1.43 -23.29 8.66
CA ALA A 13 -0.71 -23.18 9.92
C ALA A 13 -0.14 -24.56 10.31
N PRO A 14 1.12 -24.66 10.77
CA PRO A 14 1.62 -25.86 11.42
C PRO A 14 1.08 -25.93 12.84
N GLN A 15 0.46 -27.06 13.18
CA GLN A 15 0.19 -27.43 14.58
C GLN A 15 1.52 -27.88 15.23
N GLY A 16 1.95 -27.20 16.27
CA GLY A 16 3.13 -27.63 17.03
C GLY A 16 3.51 -26.68 18.15
N SER A 17 3.36 -27.14 19.41
CA SER A 17 4.01 -26.75 20.67
C SER A 17 3.93 -25.26 21.08
N ALA A 18 3.66 -25.02 22.35
CA ALA A 18 3.67 -23.72 23.04
C ALA A 18 5.10 -23.10 23.08
N GLN A 19 5.56 -22.65 21.94
CA GLN A 19 6.64 -21.68 21.79
C GLN A 19 5.96 -20.31 21.75
N GLY A 20 6.44 -19.36 22.54
CA GLY A 20 5.88 -18.01 22.58
C GLY A 20 5.78 -17.43 21.16
N MET A 21 4.63 -16.80 20.84
CA MET A 21 4.39 -16.16 19.54
C MET A 21 5.56 -15.26 19.19
N THR A 22 6.04 -15.34 17.97
CA THR A 22 7.04 -14.39 17.47
C THR A 22 6.43 -12.98 17.44
N ARG A 23 7.24 -11.93 17.53
CA ARG A 23 6.74 -10.54 17.49
C ARG A 23 6.00 -10.22 16.17
N ALA A 24 6.33 -10.90 15.08
CA ALA A 24 5.61 -10.78 13.81
C ALA A 24 4.17 -11.35 13.89
N GLU A 25 3.97 -12.40 14.68
CA GLU A 25 2.64 -12.97 14.96
C GLU A 25 1.76 -12.06 15.82
N GLN A 26 2.36 -11.01 16.42
CA GLN A 26 1.67 -9.97 17.18
C GLN A 26 1.24 -8.77 16.31
N VAL A 27 1.43 -8.83 15.01
CA VAL A 27 0.99 -7.79 14.07
C VAL A 27 -0.09 -8.35 13.16
N GLU A 28 -1.26 -7.76 13.21
CA GLU A 28 -2.34 -8.03 12.26
C GLU A 28 -2.18 -7.13 11.04
N ILE A 29 -2.30 -7.74 9.85
CA ILE A 29 -2.21 -7.05 8.57
C ILE A 29 -3.54 -7.20 7.85
N LEU A 30 -4.15 -6.09 7.48
CA LEU A 30 -5.38 -6.03 6.73
C LEU A 30 -5.18 -5.13 5.52
N GLY A 31 -5.58 -5.59 4.35
CA GLY A 31 -5.55 -4.77 3.15
C GLY A 31 -6.85 -4.89 2.38
N ALA A 32 -7.30 -3.79 1.81
CA ALA A 32 -8.49 -3.74 0.99
C ALA A 32 -8.42 -2.59 -0.01
N GLY A 33 -9.03 -2.78 -1.18
CA GLY A 33 -9.19 -1.73 -2.17
C GLY A 33 -10.53 -1.85 -2.89
N VAL A 34 -11.01 -0.71 -3.39
CA VAL A 34 -12.18 -0.60 -4.26
C VAL A 34 -11.85 0.27 -5.45
N ALA A 35 -12.31 -0.15 -6.63
CA ALA A 35 -12.10 0.62 -7.85
C ALA A 35 -12.96 1.89 -7.85
N GLY A 36 -12.39 2.97 -8.34
CA GLY A 36 -13.02 4.25 -8.54
C GLY A 36 -14.15 4.21 -9.57
N ARG A 37 -14.95 5.26 -9.56
CA ARG A 37 -16.16 5.36 -10.40
C ARG A 37 -15.85 5.32 -11.89
N ALA A 38 -14.76 5.95 -12.30
CA ALA A 38 -14.34 5.96 -13.69
C ALA A 38 -13.92 4.55 -14.16
N HIS A 39 -13.12 3.85 -13.38
CA HIS A 39 -12.68 2.48 -13.67
C HIS A 39 -13.87 1.50 -13.67
N ARG A 40 -14.76 1.59 -12.68
CA ARG A 40 -15.98 0.76 -12.63
C ARG A 40 -16.88 0.94 -13.85
N ARG A 41 -17.09 2.20 -14.30
CA ARG A 41 -17.87 2.48 -15.52
C ARG A 41 -17.23 1.94 -16.79
N ALA A 42 -15.89 1.94 -16.83
CA ALA A 42 -15.13 1.38 -17.96
C ALA A 42 -14.98 -0.14 -17.89
N GLY A 43 -15.53 -0.81 -16.86
CA GLY A 43 -15.34 -2.24 -16.63
C GLY A 43 -13.89 -2.63 -16.32
N ARG A 44 -13.10 -1.67 -15.79
CA ARG A 44 -11.71 -1.87 -15.39
C ARG A 44 -11.62 -2.16 -13.88
N GLY A 45 -10.58 -2.89 -13.48
CA GLY A 45 -10.18 -3.03 -12.08
C GLY A 45 -9.52 -1.76 -11.55
N SER A 46 -9.21 -1.76 -10.25
CA SER A 46 -8.39 -0.72 -9.63
C SER A 46 -6.97 -0.73 -10.21
N GLN A 47 -6.40 0.46 -10.38
CA GLN A 47 -4.98 0.67 -10.69
C GLN A 47 -4.12 0.72 -9.43
N ASP A 48 -4.73 0.79 -8.26
CA ASP A 48 -4.05 0.65 -6.98
C ASP A 48 -3.63 -0.79 -6.69
N ALA A 49 -2.59 -0.92 -5.89
CA ALA A 49 -2.16 -2.19 -5.34
C ALA A 49 -1.66 -2.05 -3.90
N TRP A 50 -1.70 -3.15 -3.17
CA TRP A 50 -1.04 -3.27 -1.90
C TRP A 50 -0.33 -4.62 -1.76
N ALA A 51 0.70 -4.66 -0.93
CA ALA A 51 1.42 -5.88 -0.61
C ALA A 51 1.89 -5.86 0.84
N SER A 52 2.05 -7.04 1.42
CA SER A 52 2.71 -7.21 2.71
C SER A 52 3.69 -8.37 2.69
N VAL A 53 4.71 -8.29 3.52
CA VAL A 53 5.76 -9.31 3.66
C VAL A 53 6.16 -9.40 5.13
N CYS A 54 6.26 -10.63 5.63
CA CYS A 54 6.87 -10.93 6.91
C CYS A 54 8.24 -11.58 6.68
N CYS A 55 9.25 -11.15 7.42
CA CYS A 55 10.61 -11.71 7.38
C CYS A 55 11.16 -11.78 8.82
N GLY A 56 11.16 -12.97 9.40
CA GLY A 56 11.46 -13.13 10.82
C GLY A 56 10.44 -12.39 11.68
N ASP A 57 10.91 -11.48 12.52
CA ASP A 57 10.10 -10.62 13.40
C ASP A 57 9.75 -9.26 12.78
N VAL A 58 10.10 -9.07 11.52
CA VAL A 58 9.80 -7.84 10.77
C VAL A 58 8.55 -8.04 9.91
N VAL A 59 7.69 -7.04 9.94
CA VAL A 59 6.52 -6.92 9.08
C VAL A 59 6.64 -5.65 8.25
N ALA A 60 6.45 -5.75 6.94
CA ALA A 60 6.37 -4.59 6.06
C ALA A 60 5.13 -4.65 5.18
N ALA A 61 4.55 -3.50 4.91
CA ALA A 61 3.49 -3.35 3.93
C ALA A 61 3.70 -2.11 3.08
N ALA A 62 3.14 -2.13 1.87
CA ALA A 62 3.12 -0.99 0.97
C ALA A 62 1.77 -0.87 0.26
N VAL A 63 1.39 0.38 -0.01
CA VAL A 63 0.31 0.78 -0.91
C VAL A 63 0.95 1.54 -2.07
N ALA A 64 0.51 1.28 -3.26
CA ALA A 64 0.91 2.00 -4.47
C ALA A 64 -0.33 2.35 -5.29
N ASP A 65 -0.35 3.58 -5.80
CA ASP A 65 -1.42 4.13 -6.60
C ASP A 65 -0.90 4.34 -8.02
N GLY A 66 -1.53 3.70 -8.98
CA GLY A 66 -1.13 3.73 -10.39
C GLY A 66 -1.64 4.98 -11.10
N CYS A 67 -0.76 5.69 -11.81
CA CYS A 67 -1.09 6.89 -12.57
C CYS A 67 -2.33 6.69 -13.46
N SER A 68 -3.40 7.48 -13.23
CA SER A 68 -4.68 7.36 -13.97
C SER A 68 -4.54 7.60 -15.48
N ALA A 69 -3.53 8.38 -15.90
CA ALA A 69 -3.22 8.62 -17.30
C ALA A 69 -2.57 7.40 -18.00
N GLY A 70 -1.98 6.49 -17.23
CA GLY A 70 -1.34 5.28 -17.77
C GLY A 70 -2.37 4.19 -18.08
N ALA A 71 -2.29 3.61 -19.28
CA ALA A 71 -3.22 2.56 -19.68
C ALA A 71 -3.08 1.27 -18.85
N HIS A 72 -1.90 1.01 -18.30
CA HIS A 72 -1.50 -0.22 -17.63
C HIS A 72 -0.80 0.02 -16.27
N SER A 73 -1.00 1.16 -15.63
CA SER A 73 -0.33 1.57 -14.38
C SER A 73 -0.58 0.63 -13.19
N ALA A 74 -1.64 -0.18 -13.23
CA ALA A 74 -1.83 -1.30 -12.29
C ALA A 74 -0.62 -2.26 -12.24
N VAL A 75 0.14 -2.40 -13.33
CA VAL A 75 1.37 -3.20 -13.36
C VAL A 75 2.45 -2.54 -12.48
N GLY A 76 2.66 -1.24 -12.67
CA GLY A 76 3.61 -0.46 -11.88
C GLY A 76 3.25 -0.44 -10.39
N ALA A 77 1.97 -0.24 -10.08
CA ALA A 77 1.48 -0.28 -8.71
C ALA A 77 1.71 -1.67 -8.07
N GLY A 78 1.34 -2.75 -8.77
CA GLY A 78 1.53 -4.12 -8.28
C GLY A 78 2.99 -4.49 -8.03
N VAL A 79 3.88 -4.17 -8.99
CA VAL A 79 5.32 -4.37 -8.86
C VAL A 79 5.87 -3.47 -7.76
N GLY A 80 5.50 -2.19 -7.75
CA GLY A 80 5.96 -1.19 -6.79
C GLY A 80 5.65 -1.59 -5.36
N ALA A 81 4.39 -1.89 -5.05
CA ALA A 81 3.98 -2.33 -3.72
C ALA A 81 4.73 -3.60 -3.28
N ARG A 82 4.81 -4.60 -4.17
CA ARG A 82 5.46 -5.89 -3.83
C ARG A 82 6.95 -5.75 -3.60
N VAL A 83 7.67 -5.07 -4.49
CA VAL A 83 9.11 -4.87 -4.38
C VAL A 83 9.45 -4.03 -3.17
N ALA A 84 8.73 -2.92 -2.94
CA ALA A 84 8.96 -2.07 -1.79
C ALA A 84 8.75 -2.82 -0.46
N ALA A 85 7.63 -3.52 -0.28
CA ALA A 85 7.37 -4.30 0.93
C ALA A 85 8.41 -5.42 1.14
N ALA A 86 8.77 -6.16 0.08
CA ALA A 86 9.73 -7.26 0.18
C ALA A 86 11.14 -6.77 0.50
N THR A 87 11.58 -5.69 -0.14
CA THR A 87 12.89 -5.08 0.14
C THR A 87 12.96 -4.51 1.55
N ALA A 88 11.91 -3.80 1.96
CA ALA A 88 11.81 -3.21 3.29
C ALA A 88 11.89 -4.30 4.38
N ALA A 89 11.09 -5.36 4.26
CA ALA A 89 11.12 -6.48 5.21
C ALA A 89 12.49 -7.16 5.26
N ARG A 90 13.06 -7.48 4.10
CA ARG A 90 14.37 -8.17 4.02
C ARG A 90 15.50 -7.32 4.59
N ARG A 91 15.57 -6.03 4.23
CA ARG A 91 16.62 -5.12 4.72
C ARG A 91 16.51 -4.88 6.22
N ALA A 92 15.29 -4.63 6.72
CA ALA A 92 15.06 -4.43 8.14
C ALA A 92 15.36 -5.72 8.95
N ALA A 93 15.00 -6.90 8.46
CA ALA A 93 15.34 -8.17 9.09
C ALA A 93 16.86 -8.44 9.08
N ALA A 94 17.59 -7.94 8.09
CA ALA A 94 19.06 -7.98 8.06
C ALA A 94 19.71 -6.91 8.95
N GLY A 95 18.95 -6.14 9.73
CA GLY A 95 19.47 -5.15 10.68
C GLY A 95 19.70 -3.76 10.09
N ALA A 96 19.14 -3.43 8.91
CA ALA A 96 19.24 -2.08 8.37
C ALA A 96 18.68 -1.05 9.35
N ASP A 97 19.39 0.08 9.45
CA ASP A 97 18.99 1.23 10.24
C ASP A 97 17.78 1.92 9.56
N PHE A 98 16.78 2.29 10.34
CA PHE A 98 15.58 2.97 9.85
C PHE A 98 15.85 4.36 9.26
N ASP A 99 16.94 5.02 9.64
CA ASP A 99 17.36 6.28 9.03
C ASP A 99 17.84 6.10 7.57
N THR A 100 18.39 4.95 7.22
CA THR A 100 18.90 4.65 5.88
C THR A 100 18.01 3.74 5.07
N LEU A 101 17.13 3.00 5.72
CA LEU A 101 16.22 2.02 5.08
C LEU A 101 15.37 2.62 3.96
N PRO A 102 14.74 3.81 4.12
CA PRO A 102 13.92 4.39 3.06
C PRO A 102 14.67 4.59 1.75
N ALA A 103 15.89 5.14 1.81
CA ALA A 103 16.73 5.34 0.63
C ALA A 103 17.16 4.03 -0.03
N GLN A 104 17.47 3.00 0.76
CA GLN A 104 17.82 1.67 0.25
C GLN A 104 16.63 1.01 -0.46
N VAL A 105 15.42 1.13 0.10
CA VAL A 105 14.19 0.59 -0.50
C VAL A 105 13.90 1.29 -1.82
N LEU A 106 13.97 2.62 -1.86
CA LEU A 106 13.75 3.39 -3.09
C LEU A 106 14.78 3.01 -4.17
N ALA A 107 16.05 2.90 -3.83
CA ALA A 107 17.10 2.51 -4.79
C ALA A 107 16.85 1.12 -5.39
N GLU A 108 16.48 0.12 -4.58
CA GLU A 108 16.16 -1.22 -5.07
C GLU A 108 14.87 -1.25 -5.89
N LEU A 109 13.87 -0.45 -5.52
CA LEU A 109 12.64 -0.32 -6.30
C LEU A 109 12.95 0.26 -7.70
N ILE A 110 13.71 1.36 -7.78
CA ILE A 110 14.13 1.96 -9.05
C ILE A 110 14.94 0.95 -9.89
N ALA A 111 15.86 0.21 -9.27
CA ALA A 111 16.63 -0.82 -9.97
C ALA A 111 15.72 -1.94 -10.53
N ALA A 112 14.72 -2.37 -9.77
CA ALA A 112 13.77 -3.39 -10.22
C ALA A 112 12.90 -2.90 -11.39
N LEU A 113 12.39 -1.66 -11.32
CA LEU A 113 11.64 -1.04 -12.42
C LEU A 113 12.51 -0.88 -13.67
N THR A 114 13.78 -0.48 -13.51
CA THR A 114 14.74 -0.39 -14.62
C THR A 114 14.98 -1.75 -15.28
N GLN A 115 15.16 -2.80 -14.48
CA GLN A 115 15.32 -4.15 -15.01
C GLN A 115 14.08 -4.63 -15.74
N LEU A 116 12.90 -4.34 -15.21
CA LEU A 116 11.63 -4.69 -15.85
C LEU A 116 11.47 -3.99 -17.21
N ALA A 117 11.72 -2.68 -17.28
CA ALA A 117 11.67 -1.93 -18.53
C ALA A 117 12.65 -2.50 -19.58
N ARG A 118 13.90 -2.75 -19.18
CA ARG A 118 14.91 -3.34 -20.07
C ARG A 118 14.56 -4.75 -20.56
N ALA A 119 13.88 -5.54 -19.74
CA ALA A 119 13.48 -6.90 -20.11
C ALA A 119 12.23 -6.95 -20.99
N ALA A 120 11.36 -5.94 -20.89
CA ALA A 120 10.10 -5.87 -21.61
C ALA A 120 10.20 -5.15 -22.97
N CYS A 121 11.23 -4.34 -23.19
CA CYS A 121 11.30 -3.41 -24.31
C CYS A 121 12.49 -3.70 -25.24
N VAL A 122 12.35 -3.33 -26.49
CA VAL A 122 13.35 -3.60 -27.55
C VAL A 122 14.35 -2.45 -27.73
N ASP A 123 13.94 -1.21 -27.39
CA ASP A 123 14.78 0.00 -27.47
C ASP A 123 14.36 1.05 -26.42
N ASP A 124 15.03 2.19 -26.39
CA ASP A 124 14.82 3.25 -25.40
C ASP A 124 13.47 3.98 -25.60
N GLU A 125 12.95 4.09 -26.83
CA GLU A 125 11.67 4.73 -27.11
C GLU A 125 10.51 3.86 -26.65
N ASP A 126 10.59 2.55 -26.91
CA ASP A 126 9.66 1.55 -26.40
C ASP A 126 9.68 1.50 -24.86
N ALA A 127 10.89 1.55 -24.26
CA ALA A 127 11.03 1.61 -22.81
C ALA A 127 10.41 2.87 -22.19
N ALA A 128 10.58 4.04 -22.82
CA ALA A 128 9.98 5.28 -22.33
C ALA A 128 8.44 5.20 -22.37
N THR A 129 7.89 4.66 -23.45
CA THR A 129 6.44 4.45 -23.59
C THR A 129 5.92 3.45 -22.54
N PHE A 130 6.59 2.31 -22.38
CA PHE A 130 6.24 1.30 -21.40
C PHE A 130 6.27 1.85 -19.96
N VAL A 131 7.28 2.66 -19.61
CA VAL A 131 7.35 3.29 -18.29
C VAL A 131 6.20 4.28 -18.10
N ALA A 132 5.93 5.14 -19.10
CA ALA A 132 4.88 6.15 -19.01
C ALA A 132 3.46 5.52 -18.89
N GLU A 133 3.20 4.46 -19.63
CA GLU A 133 1.88 3.81 -19.65
C GLU A 133 1.67 2.79 -18.54
N GLY A 134 2.76 2.19 -18.03
CA GLY A 134 2.66 1.00 -17.19
C GLY A 134 3.35 1.06 -15.84
N LEU A 135 4.36 1.91 -15.62
CA LEU A 135 5.18 1.83 -14.40
C LEU A 135 5.06 3.03 -13.47
N LEU A 136 4.32 4.09 -13.87
CA LEU A 136 4.12 5.25 -13.00
C LEU A 136 3.13 4.90 -11.90
N ALA A 137 3.62 4.88 -10.68
CA ALA A 137 2.81 4.69 -9.47
C ALA A 137 3.46 5.38 -8.28
N THR A 138 2.66 5.92 -7.36
CA THR A 138 3.12 6.36 -6.04
C THR A 138 3.44 5.14 -5.17
N VAL A 139 4.12 5.33 -4.05
CA VAL A 139 4.33 4.24 -3.08
C VAL A 139 4.42 4.78 -1.65
N GLN A 140 3.62 4.23 -0.74
CA GLN A 140 3.71 4.45 0.69
C GLN A 140 4.09 3.13 1.37
N VAL A 141 5.06 3.14 2.28
CA VAL A 141 5.64 1.94 2.91
C VAL A 141 5.64 2.09 4.42
N ALA A 142 5.27 1.04 5.12
CA ALA A 142 5.44 0.92 6.57
C ALA A 142 6.22 -0.36 6.90
N VAL A 143 7.16 -0.25 7.83
CA VAL A 143 7.97 -1.35 8.34
C VAL A 143 7.88 -1.35 9.85
N LEU A 144 7.57 -2.48 10.44
CA LEU A 144 7.52 -2.70 11.88
C LEU A 144 8.59 -3.73 12.26
N ARG A 145 9.43 -3.36 13.24
CA ARG A 145 10.46 -4.23 13.82
C ARG A 145 10.46 -4.05 15.35
N GLY A 146 10.06 -5.09 16.07
CA GLY A 146 9.87 -4.95 17.51
C GLY A 146 8.85 -3.86 17.85
N ASP A 147 9.24 -2.89 18.68
CA ASP A 147 8.37 -1.78 19.11
C ASP A 147 8.55 -0.50 18.27
N GLU A 148 9.35 -0.59 17.20
CA GLU A 148 9.63 0.53 16.33
C GLU A 148 8.95 0.38 14.98
N ALA A 149 8.72 1.52 14.32
CA ALA A 149 8.26 1.60 12.95
C ALA A 149 9.04 2.63 12.16
N CYS A 150 9.17 2.36 10.86
CA CYS A 150 9.61 3.32 9.86
C CYS A 150 8.52 3.44 8.81
N VAL A 151 8.02 4.67 8.54
CA VAL A 151 6.99 4.94 7.55
C VAL A 151 7.48 6.02 6.62
N PHE A 152 7.44 5.74 5.32
CA PHE A 152 7.98 6.62 4.28
C PHE A 152 7.28 6.39 2.94
N GLY A 153 7.50 7.29 1.98
CA GLY A 153 6.91 7.14 0.66
C GLY A 153 7.45 8.09 -0.39
N VAL A 154 7.00 7.89 -1.62
CA VAL A 154 7.17 8.76 -2.79
C VAL A 154 5.79 8.97 -3.39
N GLY A 155 5.46 10.22 -3.70
CA GLY A 155 4.15 10.61 -4.20
C GLY A 155 3.16 10.93 -3.08
N ASP A 156 1.90 11.01 -3.44
CA ASP A 156 0.80 11.34 -2.54
C ASP A 156 0.13 10.12 -1.90
N GLY A 157 -0.85 10.38 -1.05
CA GLY A 157 -1.56 9.36 -0.30
C GLY A 157 -1.92 9.78 1.12
N VAL A 158 -2.27 8.80 1.94
CA VAL A 158 -2.68 9.02 3.33
C VAL A 158 -1.88 8.09 4.25
N VAL A 159 -1.38 8.65 5.34
CA VAL A 159 -0.64 7.91 6.37
C VAL A 159 -1.21 8.26 7.75
N LEU A 160 -1.60 7.25 8.51
CA LEU A 160 -1.91 7.38 9.94
C LEU A 160 -0.89 6.55 10.73
N VAL A 161 -0.20 7.18 11.68
CA VAL A 161 0.69 6.49 12.64
C VAL A 161 0.16 6.79 14.03
N ASP A 162 -0.27 5.75 14.73
CA ASP A 162 -1.01 5.87 16.00
C ASP A 162 -2.22 6.81 15.86
N GLU A 163 -2.11 8.05 16.31
CA GLU A 163 -3.16 9.07 16.23
C GLU A 163 -2.81 10.22 15.26
N ARG A 164 -1.60 10.19 14.67
CA ARG A 164 -1.12 11.25 13.78
C ARG A 164 -1.50 10.95 12.33
N LEU A 165 -2.47 11.66 11.82
CA LEU A 165 -2.88 11.62 10.42
C LEU A 165 -2.03 12.60 9.59
N VAL A 166 -1.51 12.13 8.47
CA VAL A 166 -0.82 12.92 7.44
C VAL A 166 -1.53 12.67 6.11
N VAL A 167 -2.06 13.71 5.51
CA VAL A 167 -2.57 13.71 4.14
C VAL A 167 -1.49 14.33 3.26
N ILE A 168 -1.01 13.56 2.30
CA ILE A 168 0.03 13.98 1.36
C ILE A 168 -0.69 14.29 0.06
N ASP A 169 -0.63 15.57 -0.34
CA ASP A 169 -1.27 16.06 -1.55
C ASP A 169 -0.20 16.75 -2.42
N GLN A 170 0.01 16.20 -3.62
CA GLN A 170 0.94 16.74 -4.60
C GLN A 170 0.21 17.27 -5.85
N GLY A 171 -1.12 17.38 -5.79
CA GLY A 171 -1.97 17.81 -6.90
C GLY A 171 -2.01 16.80 -8.04
N ASP A 172 -2.18 17.30 -9.27
CA ASP A 172 -2.39 16.45 -10.46
C ASP A 172 -1.09 15.79 -11.00
N ALA A 173 0.06 16.04 -10.39
CA ALA A 173 1.35 15.52 -10.84
C ALA A 173 2.22 15.06 -9.66
N PRO A 174 1.85 13.95 -9.03
CA PRO A 174 2.64 13.41 -7.93
C PRO A 174 4.00 12.88 -8.40
N ASP A 175 4.94 12.80 -7.47
CA ASP A 175 6.21 12.12 -7.71
C ASP A 175 6.00 10.61 -7.86
N TYR A 176 6.69 10.01 -8.83
CA TYR A 176 6.71 8.57 -9.02
C TYR A 176 8.15 8.03 -8.94
N PRO A 177 8.42 6.89 -8.27
CA PRO A 177 9.74 6.26 -8.30
C PRO A 177 10.28 6.04 -9.71
N ALA A 178 9.40 5.72 -10.67
CA ALA A 178 9.77 5.49 -12.06
C ALA A 178 10.23 6.75 -12.82
N TYR A 179 10.03 7.95 -12.29
CA TYR A 179 10.63 9.17 -12.88
C TYR A 179 12.16 9.12 -12.92
N ALA A 180 12.78 8.34 -12.03
CA ALA A 180 14.23 8.12 -12.08
C ALA A 180 14.71 7.39 -13.36
N LEU A 181 13.80 6.82 -14.16
CA LEU A 181 14.13 6.15 -15.41
C LEU A 181 14.18 7.14 -16.60
N PHE A 182 13.68 8.36 -16.40
CA PHE A 182 13.71 9.41 -17.41
C PHE A 182 14.83 10.43 -17.11
N PRO A 183 15.87 10.53 -17.96
CA PRO A 183 16.98 11.48 -17.73
C PRO A 183 16.55 12.95 -17.62
N SER A 184 15.41 13.32 -18.21
CA SER A 184 14.85 14.68 -18.20
C SER A 184 14.01 15.00 -16.97
N MET A 185 13.67 14.02 -16.16
CA MET A 185 12.84 14.21 -14.96
C MET A 185 13.71 14.45 -13.72
N ALA A 186 13.17 15.20 -12.77
CA ALA A 186 13.79 15.34 -11.46
C ALA A 186 13.79 14.00 -10.72
N ALA A 187 14.77 13.80 -9.85
CA ALA A 187 14.79 12.64 -8.98
C ALA A 187 13.55 12.61 -8.07
N PRO A 188 12.89 11.45 -7.89
CA PRO A 188 11.71 11.35 -7.06
C PRO A 188 12.03 11.72 -5.60
N ARG A 189 11.16 12.52 -4.99
CA ARG A 189 11.33 12.98 -3.61
C ARG A 189 10.83 11.94 -2.62
N LEU A 190 11.76 11.32 -1.91
CA LEU A 190 11.48 10.44 -0.79
C LEU A 190 11.12 11.26 0.45
N VAL A 191 10.02 10.93 1.10
CA VAL A 191 9.56 11.57 2.35
C VAL A 191 9.46 10.52 3.45
N VAL A 192 10.09 10.81 4.60
CA VAL A 192 9.96 9.99 5.81
C VAL A 192 8.89 10.61 6.71
N HIS A 193 7.85 9.85 7.01
CA HIS A 193 6.70 10.30 7.81
C HIS A 193 6.87 9.97 9.30
N HIS A 194 7.54 8.86 9.60
CA HIS A 194 7.78 8.41 10.98
C HIS A 194 9.01 7.51 11.06
N VAL A 195 9.81 7.70 12.10
CA VAL A 195 10.82 6.75 12.59
C VAL A 195 10.74 6.78 14.11
N GLY A 196 10.61 5.62 14.73
CA GLY A 196 10.61 5.48 16.18
C GLY A 196 9.55 4.52 16.72
N SER A 197 9.21 4.69 17.99
CA SER A 197 8.27 3.81 18.68
C SER A 197 6.86 3.89 18.13
N LEU A 198 6.18 2.74 18.08
CA LEU A 198 4.82 2.57 17.62
C LEU A 198 3.97 1.92 18.74
N ARG A 199 2.81 2.51 19.06
CA ARG A 199 1.91 2.03 20.11
C ARG A 199 0.73 1.22 19.58
N ALA A 200 -0.04 1.80 18.67
CA ALA A 200 -1.26 1.19 18.13
C ALA A 200 -1.03 0.54 16.77
N GLY A 201 -0.47 1.28 15.81
CA GLY A 201 -0.20 0.77 14.48
C GLY A 201 -0.15 1.85 13.41
N VAL A 202 -0.20 1.40 12.15
CA VAL A 202 -0.11 2.24 10.96
C VAL A 202 -1.27 1.94 10.02
N VAL A 203 -1.81 2.97 9.38
CA VAL A 203 -2.67 2.85 8.20
C VAL A 203 -1.98 3.55 7.04
N LEU A 204 -1.85 2.87 5.91
CA LEU A 204 -1.44 3.45 4.63
C LEU A 204 -2.64 3.49 3.70
N GLY A 205 -2.78 4.55 2.92
CA GLY A 205 -3.82 4.68 1.92
C GLY A 205 -3.33 5.35 0.65
N SER A 206 -3.96 4.99 -0.50
CA SER A 206 -3.84 5.76 -1.73
C SER A 206 -4.53 7.12 -1.59
N ASP A 207 -4.39 7.98 -2.57
CA ASP A 207 -4.95 9.34 -2.54
C ASP A 207 -6.49 9.33 -2.54
N GLY A 208 -7.15 8.34 -3.17
CA GLY A 208 -8.60 8.15 -3.10
C GLY A 208 -9.15 7.99 -1.69
N CYS A 209 -8.31 7.67 -0.70
CA CYS A 209 -8.67 7.69 0.71
C CYS A 209 -8.96 9.09 1.25
N ARG A 210 -8.56 10.16 0.55
CA ARG A 210 -8.95 11.55 0.89
C ARG A 210 -10.48 11.74 0.80
N GLU A 211 -11.13 11.09 -0.17
CA GLU A 211 -12.60 11.13 -0.27
C GLU A 211 -13.26 10.39 0.91
N LEU A 212 -12.66 9.29 1.38
CA LEU A 212 -13.08 8.62 2.62
C LEU A 212 -13.01 9.56 3.83
N LEU A 213 -11.86 10.25 3.99
CA LEU A 213 -11.65 11.20 5.09
C LEU A 213 -12.63 12.39 5.03
N ALA A 214 -12.92 12.89 3.84
CA ALA A 214 -13.89 13.97 3.64
C ALA A 214 -15.33 13.58 4.04
N ARG A 215 -15.60 12.27 4.14
CA ARG A 215 -16.89 11.69 4.54
C ARG A 215 -16.81 10.98 5.90
N ALA A 216 -15.90 11.42 6.77
CA ALA A 216 -15.64 10.77 8.06
C ALA A 216 -16.89 10.62 8.93
N ASP A 217 -17.85 11.56 8.82
CA ASP A 217 -19.08 11.54 9.59
C ASP A 217 -20.19 10.63 8.99
N GLU A 218 -19.98 10.12 7.77
CA GLU A 218 -20.94 9.21 7.15
C GLU A 218 -20.88 7.84 7.83
N LEU A 219 -22.06 7.32 8.17
CA LEU A 219 -22.19 6.02 8.82
C LEU A 219 -22.54 4.93 7.80
N LEU A 220 -21.91 3.79 7.91
CA LEU A 220 -22.34 2.55 7.28
C LEU A 220 -23.62 2.02 7.93
N ALA A 221 -24.26 1.04 7.31
CA ALA A 221 -25.47 0.39 7.84
C ALA A 221 -25.27 -0.21 9.25
N ASP A 222 -24.04 -0.51 9.65
CA ASP A 222 -23.66 -0.98 10.98
C ASP A 222 -23.42 0.16 12.00
N GLY A 223 -23.67 1.40 11.61
CA GLY A 223 -23.55 2.59 12.46
C GLY A 223 -22.10 3.08 12.65
N ARG A 224 -21.14 2.59 11.89
CA ARG A 224 -19.74 2.99 12.01
C ARG A 224 -19.35 4.05 10.99
N PRO A 225 -18.53 5.02 11.39
CA PRO A 225 -18.02 6.00 10.45
C PRO A 225 -17.08 5.34 9.43
N VAL A 226 -17.25 5.67 8.15
CA VAL A 226 -16.50 5.08 7.04
C VAL A 226 -15.08 5.62 6.99
N GLY A 227 -14.93 6.93 7.15
CA GLY A 227 -13.66 7.64 6.98
C GLY A 227 -12.78 7.69 8.23
N ASP A 228 -13.19 7.07 9.33
CA ASP A 228 -12.40 7.03 10.56
C ASP A 228 -11.31 5.95 10.48
N LEU A 229 -10.12 6.35 10.03
CA LEU A 229 -8.97 5.45 9.93
C LEU A 229 -8.50 4.94 11.29
N ALA A 230 -8.64 5.74 12.36
CA ALA A 230 -8.32 5.31 13.71
C ALA A 230 -9.29 4.23 14.21
N ALA A 231 -10.57 4.31 13.83
CA ALA A 231 -11.54 3.25 14.12
C ALA A 231 -11.20 1.95 13.38
N HIS A 232 -10.68 2.02 12.15
CA HIS A 232 -10.19 0.82 11.45
C HIS A 232 -8.97 0.21 12.16
N LEU A 233 -8.07 1.05 12.66
CA LEU A 233 -6.90 0.64 13.42
C LEU A 233 -7.32 -0.03 14.75
N ALA A 234 -8.35 0.48 15.42
CA ALA A 234 -8.78 0.01 16.73
C ALA A 234 -9.78 -1.18 16.71
N ASP A 235 -10.35 -1.56 15.57
CA ASP A 235 -11.45 -2.54 15.52
C ASP A 235 -11.02 -3.98 15.78
N PRO A 236 -11.39 -4.59 16.93
CA PRO A 236 -10.98 -5.95 17.25
C PRO A 236 -11.68 -7.03 16.41
N ARG A 237 -12.77 -6.69 15.71
CA ARG A 237 -13.57 -7.67 14.93
C ARG A 237 -12.82 -8.18 13.71
N THR A 238 -11.81 -7.46 13.23
CA THR A 238 -10.97 -7.89 12.12
C THR A 238 -10.19 -9.17 12.44
N ARG A 239 -9.90 -9.45 13.70
CA ARG A 239 -9.25 -10.70 14.14
C ARG A 239 -10.05 -11.95 13.80
N THR A 240 -11.37 -11.85 13.90
CA THR A 240 -12.29 -12.95 13.58
C THR A 240 -12.84 -12.86 12.17
N ASN A 241 -12.70 -11.71 11.52
CA ASN A 241 -13.14 -11.45 10.16
C ASN A 241 -12.08 -10.64 9.37
N PRO A 242 -11.05 -11.28 8.84
CA PRO A 242 -9.98 -10.60 8.08
C PRO A 242 -10.49 -9.83 6.85
N SER A 243 -11.65 -10.22 6.32
CA SER A 243 -12.31 -9.53 5.19
C SER A 243 -13.14 -8.31 5.62
N LEU A 244 -13.15 -7.95 6.90
CA LEU A 244 -14.04 -6.88 7.38
C LEU A 244 -13.72 -5.52 6.76
N LEU A 245 -12.43 -5.19 6.60
CA LEU A 245 -12.01 -3.94 5.96
C LEU A 245 -12.50 -3.89 4.50
N HIS A 246 -12.31 -4.96 3.75
CA HIS A 246 -12.80 -5.05 2.36
C HIS A 246 -14.33 -4.91 2.29
N LYS A 247 -15.06 -5.61 3.17
CA LYS A 247 -16.53 -5.52 3.21
C LYS A 247 -17.02 -4.10 3.51
N ARG A 248 -16.30 -3.35 4.35
CA ARG A 248 -16.63 -1.95 4.67
C ARG A 248 -16.39 -1.02 3.50
N LEU A 249 -15.21 -1.08 2.85
CA LEU A 249 -14.93 -0.28 1.68
C LEU A 249 -15.91 -0.59 0.55
N PHE A 250 -16.21 -1.87 0.33
CA PHE A 250 -17.19 -2.29 -0.66
C PHE A 250 -18.61 -1.78 -0.33
N ALA A 251 -19.05 -1.93 0.93
CA ALA A 251 -20.35 -1.44 1.37
C ALA A 251 -20.47 0.08 1.22
N TRP A 252 -19.41 0.82 1.53
CA TRP A 252 -19.36 2.26 1.32
C TRP A 252 -19.49 2.60 -0.17
N ALA A 253 -18.70 1.96 -1.02
CA ALA A 253 -18.74 2.19 -2.46
C ALA A 253 -20.13 1.88 -3.08
N GLU A 254 -20.82 0.85 -2.57
CA GLU A 254 -22.17 0.48 -3.05
C GLU A 254 -23.26 1.41 -2.48
N GLN A 255 -23.20 1.75 -1.19
CA GLN A 255 -24.27 2.51 -0.52
C GLN A 255 -24.16 4.02 -0.76
N ARG A 256 -22.96 4.54 -0.94
CA ARG A 256 -22.69 5.99 -1.04
C ARG A 256 -22.17 6.41 -2.42
N GLY A 257 -22.09 5.47 -3.35
CA GLY A 257 -21.45 5.61 -4.65
C GLY A 257 -19.95 5.36 -4.55
N ALA A 258 -19.38 4.73 -5.57
CA ALA A 258 -17.94 4.50 -5.62
C ALA A 258 -17.17 5.83 -5.51
N PRO A 259 -15.98 5.83 -4.89
CA PRO A 259 -15.12 7.01 -4.85
C PRO A 259 -14.82 7.50 -6.28
N SER A 260 -14.42 8.75 -6.41
CA SER A 260 -14.03 9.31 -7.73
C SER A 260 -12.84 8.57 -8.32
N ASP A 261 -11.86 8.27 -7.47
CA ASP A 261 -10.65 7.52 -7.79
C ASP A 261 -10.60 6.19 -7.06
N ASP A 262 -9.62 5.34 -7.39
CA ASP A 262 -9.37 4.08 -6.69
C ASP A 262 -9.01 4.36 -5.23
N CYS A 263 -9.49 3.52 -4.33
CA CYS A 263 -9.26 3.71 -2.90
C CYS A 263 -8.76 2.41 -2.27
N THR A 264 -7.51 2.42 -1.83
CA THR A 264 -6.84 1.27 -1.23
C THR A 264 -6.28 1.63 0.13
N LEU A 265 -6.54 0.76 1.12
CA LEU A 265 -6.06 0.88 2.50
C LEU A 265 -5.30 -0.37 2.94
N VAL A 266 -4.23 -0.17 3.70
CA VAL A 266 -3.57 -1.23 4.47
C VAL A 266 -3.45 -0.81 5.93
N VAL A 267 -3.83 -1.69 6.83
CA VAL A 267 -3.74 -1.52 8.28
C VAL A 267 -2.72 -2.52 8.82
N LEU A 268 -1.71 -2.01 9.50
CA LEU A 268 -0.78 -2.79 10.32
C LEU A 268 -1.06 -2.45 11.78
N ARG A 269 -1.51 -3.41 12.53
CA ARG A 269 -1.94 -3.20 13.91
C ARG A 269 -1.28 -4.18 14.86
N ARG A 270 -0.81 -3.67 16.00
CA ARG A 270 -0.37 -4.54 17.09
C ARG A 270 -1.56 -5.27 17.72
N THR A 271 -1.37 -6.55 17.99
CA THR A 271 -2.29 -7.30 18.82
C THR A 271 -1.88 -7.11 20.29
N PRO A 272 -2.83 -6.73 21.17
CA PRO A 272 -2.54 -6.62 22.61
C PRO A 272 -2.08 -7.93 23.23
#